data_4c9bd1ecbb362405cfc1c37082891b3f
#
_entry.id   4c9bd1ecbb362405cfc1c37082891b3f
#
_cell.length_a   1.000
_cell.length_b   1.000
_cell.length_c   1.000
_cell.angle_alpha   90.00
_cell.angle_beta   90.00
_cell.angle_gamma   90.00
#
_symmetry.space_group_name_H-M   'P 1'
#
loop_
_entity.id
_entity.type
_entity.pdbx_description
1 polymer ?
#
loop_
_entity_poly.entity_id
_entity_poly.type
_entity_poly.pdbx_seq_one_letter_code
_entity_poly.pdbx_strand_id
1 'polypeptide(L)' 'MNFTANDVKAGVVYRAKFSDRLWRWDGETMWTKGAGDVIWHESGWPHPTMTRKDIAYYLAVGEFEEVK' A
#
# COMPACT_ATOMS: atom_id res chain seq x y z
N MET A 1 -3.31 -5.84 17.53
CA MET A 1 -1.96 -5.46 17.11
C MET A 1 -1.99 -4.06 16.52
N ASN A 2 -1.06 -3.20 16.93
CA ASN A 2 -1.02 -1.82 16.48
C ASN A 2 0.06 -1.61 15.44
N PHE A 3 -0.34 -1.04 14.32
CA PHE A 3 0.58 -0.61 13.28
C PHE A 3 0.60 0.92 13.24
N THR A 4 1.76 1.48 12.99
CA THR A 4 1.92 2.93 12.79
C THR A 4 2.45 3.18 11.38
N ALA A 5 2.47 4.43 10.95
CA ALA A 5 3.04 4.78 9.64
C ALA A 5 4.48 4.27 9.49
N ASN A 6 5.23 4.23 10.60
CA ASN A 6 6.62 3.76 10.58
C ASN A 6 6.74 2.26 10.32
N ASP A 7 5.67 1.50 10.48
CA ASP A 7 5.68 0.05 10.18
C ASP A 7 5.50 -0.22 8.68
N VAL A 8 5.12 0.80 7.92
CA VAL A 8 5.06 0.72 6.47
C VAL A 8 6.45 1.02 5.92
N LYS A 9 7.19 -0.03 5.59
CA LYS A 9 8.60 0.06 5.23
C LYS A 9 8.79 0.38 3.75
N ALA A 10 9.82 1.17 3.45
CA ALA A 10 10.18 1.48 2.08
C ALA A 10 10.59 0.21 1.33
N GLY A 11 10.16 0.08 0.09
CA GLY A 11 10.50 -1.05 -0.77
C GLY A 11 9.67 -2.31 -0.55
N VAL A 12 8.79 -2.32 0.45
CA VAL A 12 7.91 -3.46 0.73
C VAL A 12 6.59 -3.26 0.00
N VAL A 13 6.08 -4.34 -0.60
CA VAL A 13 4.80 -4.32 -1.30
C VAL A 13 3.70 -4.79 -0.35
N TYR A 14 2.61 -4.05 -0.31
CA TYR A 14 1.42 -4.39 0.47
C TYR A 14 0.25 -4.63 -0.47
N ARG A 15 -0.59 -5.62 -0.15
CA ARG A 15 -1.73 -5.99 -0.98
C ARG A 15 -3.03 -5.78 -0.22
N ALA A 16 -4.00 -5.14 -0.86
CA ALA A 16 -5.36 -5.04 -0.35
C ALA A 16 -6.07 -6.37 -0.64
N LYS A 17 -6.47 -7.08 0.39
CA LYS A 17 -7.06 -8.42 0.24
C LYS A 17 -8.36 -8.42 -0.56
N PHE A 18 -9.15 -7.35 -0.42
CA PHE A 18 -10.46 -7.28 -1.06
C PHE A 18 -10.42 -6.93 -2.55
N SER A 19 -9.31 -6.37 -3.04
CA SER A 19 -9.19 -5.92 -4.43
C SER A 19 -7.94 -6.41 -5.13
N ASP A 20 -7.02 -7.01 -4.40
CA ASP A 20 -5.69 -7.42 -4.87
C ASP A 20 -4.82 -6.25 -5.35
N ARG A 21 -5.25 -5.01 -5.13
CA ARG A 21 -4.46 -3.85 -5.51
C ARG A 21 -3.19 -3.79 -4.67
N LEU A 22 -2.09 -3.40 -5.32
CA LEU A 22 -0.77 -3.36 -4.68
C LEU A 22 -0.37 -1.92 -4.36
N TRP A 23 0.38 -1.77 -3.28
CA TRP A 23 0.88 -0.49 -2.80
C TRP A 23 2.34 -0.64 -2.39
N ARG A 24 3.14 0.37 -2.69
CA ARG A 24 4.56 0.39 -2.33
C ARG A 24 4.99 1.81 -1.96
N TRP A 25 5.61 1.95 -0.82
CA TRP A 25 6.23 3.20 -0.37
C TRP A 25 7.71 3.15 -0.73
N ASP A 26 8.24 4.18 -1.41
CA ASP A 26 9.65 4.20 -1.82
C ASP A 26 10.54 5.03 -0.89
N GLY A 27 9.98 5.59 0.16
CA GLY A 27 10.66 6.49 1.08
C GLY A 27 10.23 7.95 0.90
N GLU A 28 9.61 8.28 -0.23
CA GLU A 28 9.12 9.63 -0.52
C GLU A 28 7.72 9.61 -1.12
N THR A 29 7.45 8.64 -2.00
CA THR A 29 6.22 8.60 -2.78
C THR A 29 5.53 7.25 -2.61
N MET A 30 4.22 7.29 -2.53
CA MET A 30 3.39 6.08 -2.51
C MET A 30 3.04 5.70 -3.94
N TRP A 31 3.32 4.45 -4.30
CA TRP A 31 3.04 3.90 -5.62
C TRP A 31 1.96 2.83 -5.52
N THR A 32 1.15 2.72 -6.56
CA THR A 32 0.07 1.74 -6.61
C THR A 32 -0.07 1.16 -8.00
N LYS A 33 -0.57 -0.08 -8.06
CA LYS A 33 -0.98 -0.69 -9.32
C LYS A 33 -2.03 -1.75 -9.05
N GLY A 34 -2.85 -2.03 -10.05
CA GLY A 34 -3.78 -3.17 -9.98
C GLY A 34 -3.03 -4.49 -10.09
N ALA A 35 -3.67 -5.59 -9.68
CA ALA A 35 -3.05 -6.92 -9.67
C ALA A 35 -2.53 -7.36 -11.02
N GLY A 36 -3.20 -6.97 -12.10
CA GLY A 36 -2.81 -7.34 -13.47
C GLY A 36 -1.92 -6.32 -14.16
N ASP A 37 -1.61 -5.21 -13.52
CA ASP A 37 -0.82 -4.15 -14.12
C ASP A 37 0.66 -4.44 -14.00
N VAL A 38 1.44 -3.96 -14.98
CA VAL A 38 2.90 -4.12 -14.96
C VAL A 38 3.61 -2.81 -14.59
N ILE A 39 2.89 -1.69 -14.58
CA ILE A 39 3.46 -0.36 -14.34
C ILE A 39 2.92 0.20 -13.03
N TRP A 40 3.83 0.65 -12.16
CA TRP A 40 3.46 1.36 -10.95
C TRP A 40 3.07 2.80 -11.30
N HIS A 41 2.00 3.30 -10.66
CA HIS A 41 1.53 4.66 -10.80
C HIS A 41 1.64 5.37 -9.47
N GLU A 42 1.92 6.66 -9.51
CA GLU A 42 1.93 7.47 -8.29
C GLU A 42 0.52 7.54 -7.71
N SER A 43 0.41 7.32 -6.40
CA SER A 43 -0.86 7.44 -5.67
C SER A 43 -1.36 8.88 -5.75
N GLY A 44 -2.64 9.06 -6.06
CA GLY A 44 -3.25 10.35 -6.25
C GLY A 44 -4.00 10.39 -7.57
N TRP A 45 -4.88 11.39 -7.74
CA TRP A 45 -5.74 11.47 -8.93
C TRP A 45 -4.94 11.29 -10.23
N PRO A 46 -5.38 10.47 -11.19
CA PRO A 46 -6.63 9.70 -11.19
C PRO A 46 -6.53 8.32 -10.50
N HIS A 47 -5.42 8.01 -9.85
CA HIS A 47 -5.24 6.76 -9.11
C HIS A 47 -5.66 6.94 -7.64
N PRO A 48 -6.07 5.85 -6.97
CA PRO A 48 -6.48 5.96 -5.57
C PRO A 48 -5.39 6.59 -4.70
N THR A 49 -5.79 7.49 -3.82
CA THR A 49 -4.88 8.15 -2.89
C THR A 49 -4.80 7.35 -1.59
N MET A 50 -3.59 7.07 -1.13
CA MET A 50 -3.38 6.38 0.13
C MET A 50 -2.08 6.84 0.76
N THR A 51 -2.10 7.02 2.08
CA THR A 51 -0.93 7.41 2.84
C THR A 51 -0.37 6.19 3.58
N ARG A 52 0.85 6.32 4.11
CA ARG A 52 1.43 5.27 4.97
C ARG A 52 0.53 5.00 6.18
N LYS A 53 -0.07 6.04 6.74
CA LYS A 53 -0.98 5.92 7.88
C LYS A 53 -2.21 5.09 7.52
N ASP A 54 -2.74 5.28 6.31
CA ASP A 54 -3.88 4.49 5.83
C ASP A 54 -3.52 3.02 5.70
N ILE A 55 -2.35 2.72 5.14
CA ILE A 55 -1.88 1.33 5.01
C ILE A 55 -1.70 0.70 6.39
N ALA A 56 -1.13 1.44 7.34
CA ALA A 56 -0.96 0.96 8.71
C ALA A 56 -2.31 0.61 9.35
N TYR A 57 -3.31 1.43 9.12
CA TYR A 57 -4.66 1.15 9.61
C TYR A 57 -5.20 -0.16 9.03
N TYR A 58 -5.10 -0.32 7.71
CA TYR A 58 -5.60 -1.52 7.05
C TYR A 58 -4.81 -2.78 7.42
N LEU A 59 -3.52 -2.66 7.69
CA LEU A 59 -2.72 -3.76 8.24
C LEU A 59 -3.24 -4.16 9.63
N ALA A 60 -3.54 -3.17 10.46
CA ALA A 60 -4.00 -3.41 11.82
C ALA A 60 -5.35 -4.14 11.86
N VAL A 61 -6.25 -3.82 10.94
CA VAL A 61 -7.57 -4.46 10.86
C VAL A 61 -7.58 -5.73 10.00
N GLY A 62 -6.45 -6.11 9.44
CA GLY A 62 -6.33 -7.34 8.67
C GLY A 62 -6.83 -7.27 7.23
N GLU A 63 -7.05 -6.07 6.70
CA GLU A 63 -7.53 -5.86 5.33
C GLU A 63 -6.40 -5.81 4.30
N PHE A 64 -5.19 -5.52 4.74
CA PHE A 64 -3.99 -5.53 3.92
C PHE A 64 -3.02 -6.58 4.46
N GLU A 65 -2.13 -7.03 3.59
CA GLU A 65 -1.05 -7.94 3.97
C GLU A 65 0.22 -7.56 3.24
N GLU A 66 1.35 -7.87 3.86
CA GLU A 66 2.66 -7.73 3.24
C GLU A 66 2.86 -8.84 2.23
N VAL A 67 3.28 -8.47 1.02
CA VAL A 67 3.58 -9.44 -0.04
C VAL A 67 5.06 -9.83 0.08
N LYS A 68 5.29 -11.10 0.24
CA LYS A 68 6.66 -11.64 0.40
C LYS A 68 7.12 -12.42 -0.81
#